data_23afd8b9ed103321d4f7f763bb861893
#
_entry.id   23afd8b9ed103321d4f7f763bb861893
#
_cell.length_a   1.000
_cell.length_b   1.000
_cell.length_c   1.000
_cell.angle_alpha   90.00
_cell.angle_beta   90.00
_cell.angle_gamma   90.00
#
_symmetry.space_group_name_H-M   'P 1'
#
loop_
_entity.id
_entity.type
_entity.pdbx_description
1 polymer ?
#
loop_
_entity_poly.entity_id
_entity_poly.type
_entity_poly.pdbx_seq_one_letter_code
_entity_poly.pdbx_strand_id
1 'polypeptide(L)'
;MKIETTIFTFKISNSFEDWVKIFDSPEVCNFHKEVGIKPLYRGKSISDPNEVLVIHQAEEGVVKHVFSDPETIKIIEKSGHIYSTTKTTIWHSH
;
A
#
# COMPACT_ATOMS: atom_id res chain seq x y z
N MET A 1 -18.24 10.20 10.40
CA MET A 1 -17.38 9.44 9.47
C MET A 1 -16.07 9.13 10.17
N LYS A 2 -15.69 7.85 10.23
CA LYS A 2 -14.44 7.44 10.87
C LYS A 2 -13.35 7.27 9.84
N ILE A 3 -12.16 7.76 10.14
CA ILE A 3 -11.00 7.61 9.29
C ILE A 3 -10.06 6.59 9.89
N GLU A 4 -9.63 5.66 9.07
CA GLU A 4 -8.63 4.65 9.44
C GLU A 4 -7.29 4.99 8.83
N THR A 5 -6.24 4.80 9.63
CA THR A 5 -4.85 4.86 9.16
C THR A 5 -4.34 3.42 9.16
N THR A 6 -3.88 2.97 8.00
CA THR A 6 -3.40 1.60 7.82
C THR A 6 -1.90 1.61 7.55
N ILE A 7 -1.17 0.81 8.31
CA ILE A 7 0.27 0.65 8.13
C ILE A 7 0.51 -0.74 7.55
N PHE A 8 1.20 -0.77 6.40
CA PHE A 8 1.62 -2.01 5.75
C PHE A 8 3.11 -2.12 5.79
N THR A 9 3.61 -3.32 6.10
CA THR A 9 5.01 -3.68 5.82
C THR A 9 5.01 -4.92 4.94
N PHE A 10 5.91 -4.97 3.97
CA PHE A 10 5.98 -6.08 3.03
C PHE A 10 7.34 -6.13 2.35
N LYS A 11 7.63 -7.27 1.72
CA LYS A 11 8.83 -7.44 0.90
C LYS A 11 8.52 -7.17 -0.56
N ILE A 12 9.54 -6.75 -1.31
CA ILE A 12 9.45 -6.53 -2.75
C ILE A 12 10.50 -7.37 -3.47
N SER A 13 10.19 -7.79 -4.69
CA SER A 13 11.07 -8.61 -5.52
C SER A 13 12.00 -7.79 -6.41
N ASN A 14 11.71 -6.50 -6.56
CA ASN A 14 12.50 -5.56 -7.36
C ASN A 14 13.21 -4.57 -6.44
N SER A 15 13.87 -3.55 -7.02
CA SER A 15 14.49 -2.50 -6.22
C SER A 15 13.43 -1.55 -5.66
N PHE A 16 13.75 -0.88 -4.55
CA PHE A 16 12.85 0.13 -3.98
C PHE A 16 12.58 1.25 -4.99
N GLU A 17 13.60 1.67 -5.72
CA GLU A 17 13.48 2.72 -6.74
C GLU A 17 12.49 2.33 -7.84
N ASP A 18 12.54 1.10 -8.31
CA ASP A 18 11.60 0.60 -9.32
C ASP A 18 10.19 0.48 -8.75
N TRP A 19 10.05 0.00 -7.52
CA TRP A 19 8.76 -0.08 -6.85
C TRP A 19 8.14 1.30 -6.67
N VAL A 20 8.93 2.30 -6.26
CA VAL A 20 8.45 3.68 -6.08
C VAL A 20 7.95 4.26 -7.40
N LYS A 21 8.65 4.01 -8.52
CA LYS A 21 8.20 4.49 -9.83
C LYS A 21 6.81 3.98 -10.17
N ILE A 22 6.53 2.72 -9.85
CA ILE A 22 5.21 2.13 -10.08
C ILE A 22 4.19 2.69 -9.09
N PHE A 23 4.55 2.77 -7.83
CA PHE A 23 3.66 3.31 -6.77
C PHE A 23 3.26 4.76 -7.06
N ASP A 24 4.19 5.56 -7.57
CA ASP A 24 3.94 6.97 -7.89
C ASP A 24 3.40 7.18 -9.32
N SER A 25 3.20 6.12 -10.08
CA SER A 25 2.72 6.23 -11.45
C SER A 25 1.30 6.83 -11.50
N PRO A 26 0.94 7.51 -12.62
CA PRO A 26 -0.42 8.04 -12.78
C PRO A 26 -1.51 6.98 -12.60
N GLU A 27 -1.26 5.76 -13.07
CA GLU A 27 -2.23 4.66 -12.94
C GLU A 27 -2.53 4.34 -11.49
N VAL A 28 -1.49 4.21 -10.65
CA VAL A 28 -1.65 3.89 -9.24
C VAL A 28 -2.24 5.08 -8.48
N CYS A 29 -1.79 6.29 -8.78
CA CYS A 29 -2.36 7.50 -8.18
C CYS A 29 -3.84 7.64 -8.48
N ASN A 30 -4.26 7.40 -9.72
CA ASN A 30 -5.66 7.43 -10.11
C ASN A 30 -6.46 6.34 -9.42
N PHE A 31 -5.89 5.15 -9.30
CA PHE A 31 -6.52 4.04 -8.56
C PHE A 31 -6.80 4.43 -7.11
N HIS A 32 -5.82 5.01 -6.42
CA HIS A 32 -6.00 5.48 -5.05
C HIS A 32 -7.14 6.50 -4.93
N LYS A 33 -7.20 7.44 -5.86
CA LYS A 33 -8.28 8.45 -5.88
C LYS A 33 -9.64 7.81 -6.09
N GLU A 34 -9.74 6.86 -7.02
CA GLU A 34 -11.00 6.18 -7.34
C GLU A 34 -11.57 5.42 -6.16
N VAL A 35 -10.71 4.76 -5.37
CA VAL A 35 -11.15 3.97 -4.22
C VAL A 35 -11.19 4.76 -2.91
N GLY A 36 -10.77 6.03 -2.94
CA GLY A 36 -10.82 6.89 -1.75
C GLY A 36 -9.69 6.65 -0.76
N ILE A 37 -8.54 6.19 -1.23
CA ILE A 37 -7.35 5.97 -0.39
C ILE A 37 -6.38 7.13 -0.58
N LYS A 38 -5.90 7.68 0.53
CA LYS A 38 -4.88 8.73 0.54
C LYS A 38 -3.57 8.14 1.06
N PRO A 39 -2.54 7.97 0.21
CA PRO A 39 -1.23 7.56 0.67
C PRO A 39 -0.59 8.70 1.46
N LEU A 40 -0.09 8.40 2.66
CA LEU A 40 0.56 9.39 3.53
C LEU A 40 2.08 9.26 3.53
N TYR A 41 2.59 8.05 3.38
CA TYR A 41 4.02 7.80 3.51
C TYR A 41 4.39 6.48 2.82
N ARG A 42 5.61 6.44 2.29
CA ARG A 42 6.26 5.21 1.85
C ARG A 42 7.75 5.30 2.17
N GLY A 43 8.32 4.20 2.58
CA GLY A 43 9.74 4.18 2.93
C GLY A 43 10.33 2.80 2.85
N LYS A 44 11.66 2.76 2.82
CA LYS A 44 12.44 1.55 2.77
C LYS A 44 13.07 1.31 4.15
N SER A 45 13.13 0.06 4.58
CA SER A 45 13.80 -0.29 5.83
C SER A 45 15.29 0.07 5.78
N ILE A 46 15.82 0.58 6.88
CA ILE A 46 17.25 0.86 7.02
C ILE A 46 18.07 -0.43 6.94
N SER A 47 17.53 -1.52 7.51
CA SER A 47 18.25 -2.79 7.62
C SER A 47 18.00 -3.77 6.47
N ASP A 48 16.94 -3.55 5.69
CA ASP A 48 16.56 -4.46 4.60
C ASP A 48 16.05 -3.65 3.41
N PRO A 49 16.85 -3.54 2.32
CA PRO A 49 16.46 -2.73 1.16
C PRO A 49 15.26 -3.28 0.39
N ASN A 50 14.84 -4.51 0.68
CA ASN A 50 13.66 -5.11 0.07
C ASN A 50 12.43 -5.06 0.96
N GLU A 51 12.52 -4.43 2.12
CA GLU A 51 11.36 -4.23 2.99
C GLU A 51 10.83 -2.81 2.88
N VAL A 52 9.54 -2.69 2.66
CA VAL A 52 8.86 -1.42 2.42
C VAL A 52 7.79 -1.22 3.49
N LEU A 53 7.63 0.04 3.90
CA LEU A 53 6.53 0.47 4.78
C LEU A 53 5.69 1.50 4.04
N VAL A 54 4.37 1.31 4.04
CA VAL A 54 3.42 2.24 3.45
C VAL A 54 2.36 2.59 4.48
N ILE A 55 1.99 3.86 4.54
CA ILE A 55 0.90 4.34 5.39
C ILE A 55 -0.19 4.92 4.49
N HIS A 56 -1.40 4.38 4.63
CA HIS A 56 -2.60 4.84 3.91
C HIS A 56 -3.63 5.38 4.88
N GLN A 57 -4.45 6.30 4.39
CA GLN A 57 -5.58 6.83 5.13
C GLN A 57 -6.84 6.73 4.27
N ALA A 58 -7.95 6.28 4.84
CA ALA A 58 -9.23 6.14 4.14
C ALA A 58 -10.37 6.06 5.14
N GLU A 59 -11.61 6.11 4.65
CA GLU A 59 -12.77 5.85 5.47
C GLU A 59 -12.76 4.43 6.00
N GLU A 60 -13.42 4.21 7.13
CA GLU A 60 -13.48 2.91 7.79
C GLU A 60 -13.91 1.80 6.81
N GLY A 61 -13.14 0.73 6.78
CA GLY A 61 -13.42 -0.45 5.96
C GLY A 61 -12.96 -0.39 4.52
N VAL A 62 -12.61 0.78 4.00
CA VAL A 62 -12.23 0.93 2.57
C VAL A 62 -10.97 0.14 2.23
N VAL A 63 -9.90 0.31 3.02
CA VAL A 63 -8.63 -0.37 2.75
C VAL A 63 -8.81 -1.89 2.81
N LYS A 64 -9.50 -2.40 3.82
CA LYS A 64 -9.75 -3.83 3.96
C LYS A 64 -10.54 -4.38 2.76
N HIS A 65 -11.56 -3.64 2.32
CA HIS A 65 -12.36 -4.04 1.16
C HIS A 65 -11.53 -4.08 -0.12
N VAL A 66 -10.79 -3.00 -0.38
CA VAL A 66 -9.98 -2.86 -1.59
C VAL A 66 -8.90 -3.94 -1.67
N PHE A 67 -8.18 -4.18 -0.57
CA PHE A 67 -7.09 -5.15 -0.56
C PHE A 67 -7.52 -6.60 -0.38
N SER A 68 -8.82 -6.88 -0.32
CA SER A 68 -9.35 -8.24 -0.39
C SER A 68 -9.88 -8.58 -1.79
N ASP A 69 -9.90 -7.62 -2.72
CA ASP A 69 -10.33 -7.84 -4.09
C ASP A 69 -9.21 -8.53 -4.89
N PRO A 70 -9.45 -9.71 -5.51
CA PRO A 70 -8.45 -10.42 -6.30
C PRO A 70 -7.83 -9.59 -7.43
N GLU A 71 -8.58 -8.71 -8.06
CA GLU A 71 -8.06 -7.85 -9.13
C GLU A 71 -7.08 -6.82 -8.57
N THR A 72 -7.36 -6.27 -7.39
CA THR A 72 -6.45 -5.35 -6.70
C THR A 72 -5.15 -6.06 -6.32
N ILE A 73 -5.24 -7.29 -5.81
CA ILE A 73 -4.06 -8.08 -5.44
C ILE A 73 -3.17 -8.31 -6.65
N LYS A 74 -3.74 -8.59 -7.82
CA LYS A 74 -2.97 -8.74 -9.06
C LYS A 74 -2.22 -7.47 -9.42
N ILE A 75 -2.86 -6.32 -9.29
CA ILE A 75 -2.23 -5.02 -9.56
C ILE A 75 -1.07 -4.79 -8.61
N ILE A 76 -1.27 -5.07 -7.32
CA ILE A 76 -0.24 -4.95 -6.29
C ILE A 76 0.95 -5.83 -6.60
N GLU A 77 0.73 -7.08 -6.96
CA GLU A 77 1.80 -8.03 -7.26
C GLU A 77 2.62 -7.63 -8.48
N LYS A 78 2.02 -6.98 -9.47
CA LYS A 78 2.74 -6.46 -10.64
C LYS A 78 3.77 -5.39 -10.29
N SER A 79 3.60 -4.70 -9.16
CA SER A 79 4.56 -3.69 -8.71
C SER A 79 5.83 -4.28 -8.10
N GLY A 80 5.88 -5.59 -7.92
CA GLY A 80 6.97 -6.27 -7.23
C GLY A 80 6.67 -6.57 -5.77
N HIS A 81 5.52 -6.14 -5.27
CA HIS A 81 5.05 -6.42 -3.91
C HIS A 81 4.79 -7.92 -3.76
N ILE A 82 5.49 -8.56 -2.83
CA ILE A 82 5.27 -9.98 -2.52
C ILE A 82 4.13 -10.04 -1.50
N TYR A 83 2.92 -10.21 -1.99
CA TYR A 83 1.70 -10.06 -1.20
C TYR A 83 1.69 -10.93 0.07
N SER A 84 2.17 -12.15 0.00
CA SER A 84 2.19 -13.09 1.13
C SER A 84 3.04 -12.59 2.32
N THR A 85 3.91 -11.61 2.11
CA THR A 85 4.76 -11.05 3.16
C THR A 85 4.11 -9.85 3.86
N THR A 86 2.93 -9.44 3.42
CA THR A 86 2.28 -8.24 3.92
C THR A 86 1.82 -8.40 5.36
N LYS A 87 2.23 -7.46 6.21
CA LYS A 87 1.73 -7.32 7.58
C LYS A 87 0.98 -6.00 7.65
N THR A 88 -0.20 -6.04 8.24
CA THR A 88 -1.10 -4.88 8.27
C THR A 88 -1.53 -4.58 9.69
N THR A 89 -1.45 -3.31 10.07
CA THR A 89 -2.07 -2.81 11.30
C THR A 89 -3.00 -1.65 10.95
N ILE A 90 -4.14 -1.59 11.61
CA ILE A 90 -5.17 -0.61 11.33
C ILE A 90 -5.45 0.20 12.59
N TRP A 91 -5.49 1.51 12.46
CA TRP A 91 -5.63 2.46 13.56
C TRP A 91 -6.74 3.45 13.25
N HIS A 92 -7.57 3.77 14.26
CA HIS A 92 -8.53 4.86 14.11
C HIS A 92 -7.83 6.19 14.34
N SER A 93 -8.06 7.13 13.43
CA SER A 93 -7.53 8.49 13.59
C SER A 93 -8.47 9.30 14.47
N HIS A 94 -7.92 10.08 15.37
CA HIS A 94 -8.66 10.95 16.27
C HIS A 94 -8.32 12.41 16.05
#